data_561b64fec70ed2392ce5fc8b31ef1d15
#
_entry.id   561b64fec70ed2392ce5fc8b31ef1d15
#
_cell.length_a   1.000
_cell.length_b   1.000
_cell.length_c   1.000
_cell.angle_alpha   90.00
_cell.angle_beta   90.00
_cell.angle_gamma   90.00
#
_symmetry.space_group_name_H-M   'P 1'
#
loop_
_entity.id
_entity.type
_entity.pdbx_description
1 polymer ?
#
loop_
_entity_poly.entity_id
_entity_poly.type
_entity_poly.pdbx_seq_one_letter_code
_entity_poly.pdbx_strand_id
1 'polypeptide(L)'
;MITVKAFIERANSGKYSVYSDGDDSRLEYGLIGEGATVEEAKVDFAGCYEDMRKSYKQQGKMFVEANFVFEFDTASFLNYYSKTLSLAGLSRITGLNQQQLSHYATGRKRPRPETVHRIEYSLQNLSKELSQVRFSK
;
A
#
# COMPACT_ATOMS: atom_id res chain seq x y z
N MET A 1 15.51 -11.63 11.20
CA MET A 1 14.90 -10.51 10.44
C MET A 1 13.46 -10.34 10.88
N ILE A 2 13.05 -9.12 11.21
CA ILE A 2 11.69 -8.83 11.65
C ILE A 2 10.83 -8.39 10.46
N THR A 3 9.50 -8.51 10.60
CA THR A 3 8.54 -8.01 9.61
C THR A 3 7.81 -6.80 10.17
N VAL A 4 7.88 -5.70 9.44
CA VAL A 4 7.32 -4.41 9.86
C VAL A 4 6.34 -3.91 8.80
N LYS A 5 5.29 -3.25 9.21
CA LYS A 5 4.35 -2.61 8.29
C LYS A 5 4.96 -1.34 7.70
N ALA A 6 4.64 -1.08 6.45
CA ALA A 6 4.91 0.20 5.81
C ALA A 6 3.62 0.66 5.11
N PHE A 7 3.33 1.95 5.21
CA PHE A 7 2.06 2.50 4.74
C PHE A 7 2.26 3.27 3.44
N ILE A 8 1.33 3.07 2.52
CA ILE A 8 1.30 3.74 1.22
C ILE A 8 0.17 4.75 1.24
N GLU A 9 0.50 6.02 1.07
CA GLU A 9 -0.47 7.11 1.07
C GLU A 9 -0.28 8.03 -0.13
N ARG A 10 -1.40 8.58 -0.61
CA ARG A 10 -1.40 9.61 -1.62
C ARG A 10 -1.43 10.98 -0.95
N ALA A 11 -0.45 11.81 -1.27
CA ALA A 11 -0.41 13.19 -0.79
C ALA A 11 -1.35 14.09 -1.60
N ASN A 12 -1.67 15.26 -1.05
CA ASN A 12 -2.51 16.26 -1.74
C ASN A 12 -1.93 16.72 -3.09
N SER A 13 -0.60 16.63 -3.24
CA SER A 13 0.09 16.93 -4.50
C SER A 13 -0.14 15.88 -5.59
N GLY A 14 -0.75 14.74 -5.25
CA GLY A 14 -0.90 13.60 -6.14
C GLY A 14 0.28 12.65 -6.15
N LYS A 15 1.36 12.97 -5.46
CA LYS A 15 2.50 12.07 -5.27
C LYS A 15 2.16 11.02 -4.20
N TYR A 16 2.92 9.93 -4.24
CA TYR A 16 2.77 8.86 -3.26
C TYR A 16 3.94 8.85 -2.29
N SER A 17 3.68 8.52 -1.05
CA SER A 17 4.71 8.28 -0.05
C SER A 17 4.54 6.89 0.56
N VAL A 18 5.67 6.29 0.90
CA VAL A 18 5.74 5.02 1.62
C VAL A 18 6.57 5.27 2.86
N TYR A 19 6.05 4.92 4.02
CA TYR A 19 6.77 5.13 5.27
C TYR A 19 6.61 3.95 6.21
N SER A 20 7.66 3.70 7.00
CA SER A 20 7.64 2.61 7.99
C SER A 20 6.75 2.97 9.16
N ASP A 21 6.19 1.93 9.82
CA ASP A 21 5.35 2.10 10.99
C ASP A 21 6.15 2.68 12.16
N GLY A 22 5.91 3.94 12.50
CA GLY A 22 6.58 4.64 13.59
C GLY A 22 6.22 4.12 14.97
N ASP A 23 5.12 3.36 15.09
CA ASP A 23 4.69 2.76 16.35
C ASP A 23 5.34 1.40 16.63
N ASP A 24 6.07 0.85 15.65
CA ASP A 24 6.78 -0.42 15.84
C ASP A 24 8.10 -0.17 16.57
N SER A 25 8.11 -0.44 17.87
CA SER A 25 9.25 -0.19 18.74
C SER A 25 10.47 -1.06 18.45
N ARG A 26 10.34 -2.11 17.64
CA ARG A 26 11.44 -2.98 17.26
C ARG A 26 12.37 -2.32 16.25
N LEU A 27 11.88 -1.30 15.55
CA LEU A 27 12.64 -0.55 14.55
C LEU A 27 13.07 0.79 15.14
N GLU A 28 14.38 1.00 15.31
CA GLU A 28 14.95 2.21 15.92
C GLU A 28 15.09 3.36 14.92
N TYR A 29 14.83 3.11 13.64
CA TYR A 29 14.97 4.10 12.58
C TYR A 29 13.66 4.24 11.81
N GLY A 30 13.41 5.41 11.27
CA GLY A 30 12.27 5.68 10.40
C GLY A 30 12.71 5.72 8.93
N LEU A 31 11.86 5.21 8.05
CA LEU A 31 12.09 5.22 6.61
C LEU A 31 10.93 5.90 5.91
N ILE A 32 11.26 6.68 4.89
CA ILE A 32 10.26 7.28 4.01
C ILE A 32 10.77 7.27 2.57
N GLY A 33 9.88 6.98 1.63
CA GLY A 33 10.14 7.08 0.21
C GLY A 33 9.02 7.83 -0.47
N GLU A 34 9.33 8.57 -1.51
CA GLU A 34 8.36 9.35 -2.28
C GLU A 34 8.54 9.15 -3.78
N GLY A 35 7.47 9.31 -4.52
CA GLY A 35 7.50 9.21 -5.98
C GLY A 35 6.18 9.59 -6.62
N ALA A 36 6.19 9.75 -7.93
CA ALA A 36 5.00 10.04 -8.72
C ALA A 36 4.08 8.80 -8.81
N THR A 37 4.65 7.61 -8.63
CA THR A 37 3.92 6.34 -8.62
C THR A 37 4.25 5.57 -7.35
N VAL A 38 3.43 4.57 -7.02
CA VAL A 38 3.68 3.69 -5.89
C VAL A 38 5.00 2.94 -6.06
N GLU A 39 5.30 2.48 -7.29
CA GLU A 39 6.55 1.77 -7.57
C GLU A 39 7.77 2.66 -7.33
N GLU A 40 7.74 3.90 -7.80
CA GLU A 40 8.82 4.86 -7.54
C GLU A 40 9.00 5.12 -6.05
N ALA A 41 7.90 5.28 -5.32
CA ALA A 41 7.94 5.50 -3.87
C ALA A 41 8.54 4.30 -3.14
N LYS A 42 8.23 3.07 -3.56
CA LYS A 42 8.82 1.85 -3.00
C LYS A 42 10.31 1.74 -3.30
N VAL A 43 10.73 2.10 -4.50
CA VAL A 43 12.16 2.11 -4.87
C VAL A 43 12.93 3.11 -4.00
N ASP A 44 12.37 4.31 -3.83
CA ASP A 44 12.96 5.34 -2.97
C ASP A 44 13.04 4.88 -1.51
N PHE A 45 11.98 4.23 -1.02
CA PHE A 45 11.95 3.63 0.31
C PHE A 45 13.05 2.58 0.48
N ALA A 46 13.22 1.70 -0.50
CA ALA A 46 14.27 0.67 -0.47
C ALA A 46 15.66 1.29 -0.46
N GLY A 47 15.86 2.39 -1.20
CA GLY A 47 17.10 3.15 -1.19
C GLY A 47 17.38 3.76 0.18
N CYS A 48 16.38 4.31 0.83
CA CYS A 48 16.48 4.84 2.19
C CYS A 48 16.89 3.74 3.18
N TYR A 49 16.31 2.55 3.05
CA TYR A 49 16.68 1.39 3.88
C TYR A 49 18.17 1.04 3.72
N GLU A 50 18.64 0.96 2.48
CA GLU A 50 20.06 0.64 2.20
C GLU A 50 21.00 1.72 2.73
N ASP A 51 20.65 2.99 2.59
CA ASP A 51 21.43 4.10 3.13
C ASP A 51 21.50 4.03 4.67
N MET A 52 20.40 3.67 5.31
CA MET A 52 20.36 3.50 6.77
C MET A 52 21.26 2.34 7.20
N ARG A 53 21.21 1.22 6.48
CA ARG A 53 22.06 0.06 6.72
C ARG A 53 23.55 0.45 6.66
N LYS A 54 23.94 1.17 5.61
CA LYS A 54 25.34 1.63 5.42
C LYS A 54 25.75 2.59 6.52
N SER A 55 24.88 3.50 6.90
CA SER A 55 25.15 4.47 7.97
C SER A 55 25.43 3.78 9.30
N TYR A 56 24.60 2.79 9.67
CA TYR A 56 24.79 2.00 10.89
C TYR A 56 26.12 1.25 10.86
N LYS A 57 26.46 0.64 9.73
CA LYS A 57 27.72 -0.08 9.57
C LYS A 57 28.92 0.84 9.75
N GLN A 58 28.89 2.03 9.18
CA GLN A 58 29.96 3.02 9.32
C GLN A 58 30.15 3.48 10.76
N GLN A 59 29.07 3.53 11.53
CA GLN A 59 29.08 3.93 12.94
C GLN A 59 29.40 2.76 13.88
N GLY A 60 29.59 1.54 13.35
CA GLY A 60 29.82 0.35 14.16
C GLY A 60 28.61 -0.07 14.99
N LYS A 61 27.41 0.37 14.61
CA LYS A 61 26.17 0.04 15.30
C LYS A 61 25.52 -1.20 14.68
N MET A 62 24.84 -1.98 15.52
CA MET A 62 24.05 -3.11 15.07
C MET A 62 22.82 -2.60 14.31
N PHE A 63 22.60 -3.13 13.12
CA PHE A 63 21.44 -2.81 12.30
C PHE A 63 20.41 -3.92 12.38
N VAL A 64 19.18 -3.55 12.77
CA VAL A 64 18.05 -4.49 12.78
C VAL A 64 17.51 -4.59 11.38
N GLU A 65 17.71 -5.72 10.73
CA GLU A 65 17.19 -5.96 9.39
C GLU A 65 15.69 -6.24 9.43
N ALA A 66 14.97 -5.72 8.44
CA ALA A 66 13.52 -5.86 8.38
C ALA A 66 13.03 -6.17 6.97
N ASN A 67 11.97 -6.96 6.90
CA ASN A 67 11.10 -7.06 5.73
C ASN A 67 9.90 -6.16 5.96
N PHE A 68 9.35 -5.61 4.89
CA PHE A 68 8.21 -4.70 4.97
C PHE A 68 7.00 -5.29 4.28
N VAL A 69 5.86 -5.19 4.96
CA VAL A 69 4.54 -5.49 4.39
C VAL A 69 3.86 -4.17 4.13
N PHE A 70 3.54 -3.91 2.87
CA PHE A 70 2.98 -2.63 2.44
C PHE A 70 1.46 -2.66 2.53
N GLU A 71 0.89 -1.64 3.14
CA GLU A 71 -0.56 -1.48 3.29
C GLU A 71 -0.99 -0.13 2.75
N PHE A 72 -2.05 -0.13 1.94
CA PHE A 72 -2.70 1.10 1.48
C PHE A 72 -3.77 1.54 2.46
N ASP A 73 -3.96 2.84 2.61
CA ASP A 73 -5.27 3.33 3.04
C ASP A 73 -6.24 3.21 1.85
N THR A 74 -7.53 3.04 2.15
CA THR A 74 -8.54 2.74 1.11
C THR A 74 -8.63 3.85 0.05
N ALA A 75 -8.64 5.11 0.47
CA ALA A 75 -8.73 6.24 -0.45
C ALA A 75 -7.55 6.25 -1.44
N SER A 76 -6.34 6.04 -0.95
CA SER A 76 -5.14 6.01 -1.80
C SER A 76 -5.16 4.85 -2.77
N PHE A 77 -5.60 3.67 -2.34
CA PHE A 77 -5.76 2.51 -3.22
C PHE A 77 -6.76 2.81 -4.35
N LEU A 78 -7.94 3.32 -4.00
CA LEU A 78 -8.98 3.61 -4.99
C LEU A 78 -8.52 4.66 -6.01
N ASN A 79 -7.79 5.67 -5.56
CA ASN A 79 -7.25 6.69 -6.47
C ASN A 79 -6.13 6.14 -7.36
N TYR A 80 -5.21 5.35 -6.81
CA TYR A 80 -4.09 4.80 -7.57
C TYR A 80 -4.57 3.86 -8.68
N TYR A 81 -5.52 2.99 -8.35
CA TYR A 81 -6.03 1.99 -9.31
C TYR A 81 -7.24 2.46 -10.10
N SER A 82 -7.62 3.75 -10.04
CA SER A 82 -8.82 4.28 -10.70
C SER A 82 -8.84 4.08 -12.22
N LYS A 83 -7.68 4.01 -12.85
CA LYS A 83 -7.56 3.78 -14.30
C LYS A 83 -7.61 2.30 -14.67
N THR A 84 -7.33 1.42 -13.72
CA THR A 84 -7.29 -0.03 -13.93
C THR A 84 -8.57 -0.69 -13.46
N LEU A 85 -9.05 -0.30 -12.29
CA LEU A 85 -10.24 -0.85 -11.65
C LEU A 85 -11.26 0.27 -11.45
N SER A 86 -12.28 0.31 -12.30
CA SER A 86 -13.34 1.32 -12.17
C SER A 86 -14.15 1.11 -10.90
N LEU A 87 -14.76 2.17 -10.39
CA LEU A 87 -15.66 2.07 -9.24
C LEU A 87 -16.85 1.17 -9.55
N ALA A 88 -17.35 1.19 -10.79
CA ALA A 88 -18.41 0.28 -11.22
C ALA A 88 -17.95 -1.18 -11.17
N GLY A 89 -16.74 -1.47 -11.64
CA GLY A 89 -16.17 -2.82 -11.57
C GLY A 89 -15.94 -3.26 -10.13
N LEU A 90 -15.39 -2.39 -9.30
CA LEU A 90 -15.21 -2.67 -7.88
C LEU A 90 -16.54 -2.90 -7.17
N SER A 91 -17.55 -2.13 -7.52
CA SER A 91 -18.91 -2.33 -6.99
C SER A 91 -19.43 -3.74 -7.29
N ARG A 92 -19.20 -4.24 -8.49
CA ARG A 92 -19.62 -5.60 -8.88
C ARG A 92 -18.91 -6.68 -8.07
N ILE A 93 -17.60 -6.59 -7.92
CA ILE A 93 -16.85 -7.64 -7.23
C ILE A 93 -16.98 -7.57 -5.71
N THR A 94 -17.19 -6.38 -5.15
CA THR A 94 -17.32 -6.20 -3.69
C THR A 94 -18.77 -6.29 -3.21
N GLY A 95 -19.73 -6.02 -4.10
CA GLY A 95 -21.12 -5.85 -3.73
C GLY A 95 -21.42 -4.53 -3.01
N LEU A 96 -20.43 -3.63 -2.92
CA LEU A 96 -20.63 -2.31 -2.33
C LEU A 96 -21.21 -1.35 -3.36
N ASN A 97 -21.99 -0.38 -2.88
CA ASN A 97 -22.59 0.64 -3.73
C ASN A 97 -21.48 1.52 -4.33
N GLN A 98 -21.58 1.83 -5.62
CA GLN A 98 -20.59 2.65 -6.34
C GLN A 98 -20.45 4.05 -5.72
N GLN A 99 -21.54 4.65 -5.28
CA GLN A 99 -21.51 5.96 -4.63
C GLN A 99 -20.76 5.89 -3.30
N GLN A 100 -20.94 4.81 -2.55
CA GLN A 100 -20.19 4.56 -1.31
C GLN A 100 -18.69 4.47 -1.59
N LEU A 101 -18.30 3.72 -2.62
CA LEU A 101 -16.90 3.63 -3.04
C LEU A 101 -16.34 4.99 -3.45
N SER A 102 -17.14 5.81 -4.15
CA SER A 102 -16.76 7.18 -4.50
C SER A 102 -16.49 8.04 -3.27
N HIS A 103 -17.32 7.91 -2.23
CA HIS A 103 -17.12 8.62 -0.97
C HIS A 103 -15.82 8.20 -0.28
N TYR A 104 -15.45 6.92 -0.36
CA TYR A 104 -14.16 6.45 0.16
C TYR A 104 -12.98 7.00 -0.66
N ALA A 105 -13.12 7.02 -1.99
CA ALA A 105 -12.06 7.52 -2.87
C ALA A 105 -11.76 9.00 -2.65
N THR A 106 -12.78 9.81 -2.35
CA THR A 106 -12.61 11.24 -2.09
C THR A 106 -12.22 11.55 -0.65
N GLY A 107 -12.19 10.55 0.23
CA GLY A 107 -11.95 10.74 1.65
C GLY A 107 -13.15 11.30 2.42
N ARG A 108 -14.30 11.45 1.77
CA ARG A 108 -15.53 11.96 2.40
C ARG A 108 -16.03 11.06 3.51
N LYS A 109 -15.85 9.75 3.36
CA LYS A 109 -16.16 8.75 4.37
C LYS A 109 -15.02 7.78 4.50
N ARG A 110 -14.82 7.27 5.71
CA ARG A 110 -13.87 6.19 5.97
C ARG A 110 -14.64 4.86 6.05
N PRO A 111 -14.17 3.81 5.38
CA PRO A 111 -14.80 2.51 5.50
C PRO A 111 -14.57 1.93 6.90
N ARG A 112 -15.55 1.19 7.39
CA ARG A 112 -15.42 0.41 8.63
C ARG A 112 -14.48 -0.78 8.39
N PRO A 113 -13.89 -1.35 9.44
CA PRO A 113 -13.00 -2.52 9.29
C PRO A 113 -13.61 -3.67 8.50
N GLU A 114 -14.89 -3.97 8.70
CA GLU A 114 -15.58 -5.02 7.95
C GLU A 114 -15.65 -4.72 6.45
N THR A 115 -15.84 -3.45 6.11
CA THR A 115 -15.88 -3.00 4.71
C THR A 115 -14.50 -3.10 4.07
N VAL A 116 -13.44 -2.71 4.80
CA VAL A 116 -12.05 -2.86 4.35
C VAL A 116 -11.74 -4.33 4.08
N HIS A 117 -12.10 -5.22 4.99
CA HIS A 117 -11.93 -6.67 4.81
C HIS A 117 -12.66 -7.19 3.59
N ARG A 118 -13.88 -6.70 3.35
CA ARG A 118 -14.67 -7.08 2.19
C ARG A 118 -14.01 -6.68 0.87
N ILE A 119 -13.48 -5.47 0.81
CA ILE A 119 -12.75 -4.99 -0.36
C ILE A 119 -11.51 -5.86 -0.59
N GLU A 120 -10.71 -6.04 0.44
CA GLU A 120 -9.47 -6.84 0.37
C GLU A 120 -9.75 -8.27 -0.06
N TYR A 121 -10.72 -8.93 0.58
CA TYR A 121 -11.11 -10.30 0.25
C TYR A 121 -11.58 -10.41 -1.21
N SER A 122 -12.38 -9.45 -1.68
CA SER A 122 -12.88 -9.44 -3.07
C SER A 122 -11.75 -9.29 -4.08
N LEU A 123 -10.77 -8.44 -3.77
CA LEU A 123 -9.59 -8.26 -4.64
C LEU A 123 -8.74 -9.53 -4.68
N GLN A 124 -8.53 -10.18 -3.54
CA GLN A 124 -7.77 -11.43 -3.48
C GLN A 124 -8.46 -12.55 -4.23
N ASN A 125 -9.79 -12.66 -4.14
CA ASN A 125 -10.56 -13.63 -4.91
C ASN A 125 -10.46 -13.36 -6.41
N LEU A 126 -10.58 -12.11 -6.84
CA LEU A 126 -10.41 -11.75 -8.25
C LEU A 126 -9.01 -12.13 -8.75
N SER A 127 -8.00 -11.87 -7.93
CA SER A 127 -6.61 -12.24 -8.25
C SER A 127 -6.47 -13.75 -8.49
N LYS A 128 -7.09 -14.57 -7.65
CA LYS A 128 -7.08 -16.03 -7.80
C LYS A 128 -7.81 -16.46 -9.07
N GLU A 129 -8.97 -15.88 -9.35
CA GLU A 129 -9.72 -16.17 -10.58
C GLU A 129 -8.90 -15.83 -11.83
N LEU A 130 -8.33 -14.63 -11.86
CA LEU A 130 -7.55 -14.16 -13.01
C LEU A 130 -6.30 -15.03 -13.25
N SER A 131 -5.69 -15.54 -12.18
CA SER A 131 -4.53 -16.42 -12.30
C SER A 131 -4.85 -17.76 -12.99
N GLN A 132 -6.13 -18.15 -13.02
CA GLN A 132 -6.60 -19.36 -13.66
C GLN A 132 -7.01 -19.16 -15.12
N VAL A 133 -7.12 -17.92 -15.57
CA VAL A 133 -7.57 -17.60 -16.93
C VAL A 133 -6.56 -18.07 -17.95
N ARG A 134 -7.04 -18.79 -18.94
CA ARG A 134 -6.27 -19.27 -20.12
C ARG A 134 -7.08 -18.99 -21.37
N PHE A 135 -6.40 -18.79 -22.47
CA PHE A 135 -7.05 -18.51 -23.74
C PHE A 135 -6.83 -19.64 -24.70
N SER A 136 -7.88 -20.04 -25.43
CA SER A 136 -7.75 -20.97 -26.57
C SER A 136 -7.04 -20.23 -27.70
N LYS A 137 -6.18 -20.96 -28.43
CA LYS A 137 -5.41 -20.40 -29.53
C LYS A 137 -5.93 -20.86 -30.87
#